data_78d782a059c5976cf203b0fb23460ecc
#
_entry.id   78d782a059c5976cf203b0fb23460ecc
#
_cell.length_a   1.000
_cell.length_b   1.000
_cell.length_c   1.000
_cell.angle_alpha   90.00
_cell.angle_beta   90.00
_cell.angle_gamma   90.00
#
_symmetry.space_group_name_H-M   'P 1'
#
loop_
_entity.id
_entity.type
_entity.pdbx_description
1 polymer ?
#
loop_
_entity_poly.entity_id
_entity_poly.type
_entity_poly.pdbx_seq_one_letter_code
_entity_poly.pdbx_strand_id
1 'polypeptide(L)'
;VRQAVKDRFLAKVAVRESGCHEWTGCLMPNGYGQFHKDGRTAYAHRVAYELAYGPAHLYVLHKCDNRKCVNPEHLFSGTFADNMLDMVAKNRQAQGDTNGRRKLSSDQVRAIRSEIGLHREIADKYGVTPSLVSMIRSGRIWRSV
;
A
#
# COMPACT_ATOMS: atom_id res chain seq x y z
N VAL A 1 -0.34 -27.81 12.08
CA VAL A 1 0.03 -27.89 10.65
C VAL A 1 0.88 -29.13 10.46
N ARG A 2 0.60 -29.97 9.42
CA ARG A 2 1.35 -31.20 9.14
C ARG A 2 2.81 -30.85 8.81
N GLN A 3 3.80 -31.57 9.37
CA GLN A 3 5.24 -31.32 9.14
C GLN A 3 5.58 -31.22 7.64
N ALA A 4 5.05 -32.12 6.83
CA ALA A 4 5.25 -32.10 5.38
C ALA A 4 4.82 -30.79 4.69
N VAL A 5 3.81 -30.08 5.21
CA VAL A 5 3.38 -28.77 4.69
C VAL A 5 4.42 -27.71 5.03
N LYS A 6 4.95 -27.75 6.26
CA LYS A 6 6.00 -26.83 6.72
C LYS A 6 7.30 -27.00 5.91
N ASP A 7 7.74 -28.23 5.68
CA ASP A 7 8.95 -28.53 4.94
C ASP A 7 8.84 -28.06 3.48
N ARG A 8 7.71 -28.36 2.83
CA ARG A 8 7.41 -27.89 1.46
C ARG A 8 7.32 -26.37 1.36
N PHE A 9 6.86 -25.70 2.42
CA PHE A 9 6.81 -24.24 2.49
C PHE A 9 8.22 -23.67 2.59
N LEU A 10 9.02 -24.15 3.54
CA LEU A 10 10.37 -23.65 3.81
C LEU A 10 11.32 -23.87 2.63
N ALA A 11 11.16 -24.95 1.85
CA ALA A 11 11.92 -25.20 0.63
C ALA A 11 11.76 -24.11 -0.45
N LYS A 12 10.77 -23.20 -0.30
CA LYS A 12 10.51 -22.09 -1.22
C LYS A 12 10.79 -20.71 -0.61
N VAL A 13 11.64 -20.66 0.40
CA VAL A 13 11.99 -19.43 1.11
C VAL A 13 13.47 -19.15 0.98
N ALA A 14 13.84 -17.95 0.54
CA ALA A 14 15.20 -17.45 0.49
C ALA A 14 15.40 -16.30 1.47
N VAL A 15 16.38 -16.40 2.35
CA VAL A 15 16.76 -15.32 3.27
C VAL A 15 17.57 -14.27 2.51
N ARG A 16 17.25 -12.97 2.72
CA ARG A 16 17.92 -11.84 2.13
C ARG A 16 18.68 -11.03 3.18
N GLU A 17 19.68 -10.30 2.77
CA GLU A 17 20.46 -9.39 3.63
C GLU A 17 19.59 -8.34 4.35
N SER A 18 18.47 -7.94 3.71
CA SER A 18 17.47 -7.06 4.32
C SER A 18 16.70 -7.65 5.51
N GLY A 19 16.99 -8.91 5.89
CA GLY A 19 16.22 -9.67 6.88
C GLY A 19 14.90 -10.23 6.35
N CYS A 20 14.51 -9.92 5.12
CA CYS A 20 13.33 -10.51 4.51
C CYS A 20 13.57 -11.99 4.17
N HIS A 21 12.59 -12.83 4.49
CA HIS A 21 12.49 -14.19 3.96
C HIS A 21 11.63 -14.12 2.70
N GLU A 22 12.23 -14.14 1.52
CA GLU A 22 11.49 -13.98 0.27
C GLU A 22 10.96 -15.30 -0.26
N TRP A 23 9.70 -15.26 -0.67
CA TRP A 23 9.06 -16.36 -1.37
C TRP A 23 9.60 -16.53 -2.78
N THR A 24 10.11 -17.73 -3.10
CA THR A 24 10.69 -18.08 -4.41
C THR A 24 9.76 -18.91 -5.28
N GLY A 25 8.57 -19.28 -4.76
CA GLY A 25 7.56 -20.01 -5.52
C GLY A 25 6.69 -19.10 -6.38
N CYS A 26 5.60 -19.64 -6.92
CA CYS A 26 4.64 -18.90 -7.73
C CYS A 26 4.11 -17.65 -7.02
N LEU A 27 3.85 -16.60 -7.81
CA LEU A 27 3.24 -15.36 -7.33
C LEU A 27 1.80 -15.24 -7.86
N MET A 28 0.97 -14.57 -7.11
CA MET A 28 -0.34 -14.11 -7.56
C MET A 28 -0.19 -12.85 -8.44
N PRO A 29 -1.18 -12.49 -9.29
CA PRO A 29 -1.12 -11.29 -10.14
C PRO A 29 -0.83 -9.98 -9.37
N ASN A 30 -1.23 -9.91 -8.11
CA ASN A 30 -0.96 -8.78 -7.21
C ASN A 30 0.42 -8.78 -6.56
N GLY A 31 1.32 -9.71 -6.95
CA GLY A 31 2.71 -9.80 -6.51
C GLY A 31 2.94 -10.51 -5.18
N TYR A 32 1.91 -11.03 -4.53
CA TYR A 32 2.05 -11.83 -3.31
C TYR A 32 2.41 -13.29 -3.63
N GLY A 33 3.17 -13.92 -2.73
CA GLY A 33 3.48 -15.35 -2.83
C GLY A 33 2.21 -16.21 -2.78
N GLN A 34 2.17 -17.22 -3.65
CA GLN A 34 1.10 -18.21 -3.73
C GLN A 34 1.58 -19.55 -3.18
N PHE A 35 0.82 -20.13 -2.25
CA PHE A 35 1.08 -21.48 -1.73
C PHE A 35 -0.19 -22.31 -1.75
N HIS A 36 -0.06 -23.58 -2.18
CA HIS A 36 -1.17 -24.52 -2.19
C HIS A 36 -1.16 -25.37 -0.92
N LYS A 37 -2.20 -25.22 -0.08
CA LYS A 37 -2.35 -25.88 1.22
C LYS A 37 -3.75 -26.50 1.31
N ASP A 38 -3.83 -27.76 1.67
CA ASP A 38 -5.07 -28.49 1.95
C ASP A 38 -6.13 -28.36 0.84
N GLY A 39 -5.71 -28.51 -0.43
CA GLY A 39 -6.59 -28.41 -1.59
C GLY A 39 -6.97 -26.98 -2.00
N ARG A 40 -6.44 -25.95 -1.35
CA ARG A 40 -6.76 -24.55 -1.61
C ARG A 40 -5.51 -23.71 -1.83
N THR A 41 -5.66 -22.66 -2.65
CA THR A 41 -4.64 -21.65 -2.84
C THR A 41 -4.72 -20.61 -1.72
N ALA A 42 -3.59 -20.34 -1.08
CA ALA A 42 -3.47 -19.36 -0.01
C ALA A 42 -2.31 -18.39 -0.28
N TYR A 43 -2.35 -17.23 0.33
CA TYR A 43 -1.22 -16.30 0.34
C TYR A 43 -0.08 -16.85 1.20
N ALA A 44 1.14 -16.89 0.66
CA ALA A 44 2.29 -17.47 1.35
C ALA A 44 2.59 -16.75 2.68
N HIS A 45 2.50 -15.42 2.76
CA HIS A 45 2.69 -14.67 4.00
C HIS A 45 1.67 -15.02 5.09
N ARG A 46 0.40 -15.32 4.72
CA ARG A 46 -0.61 -15.78 5.69
C ARG A 46 -0.27 -17.17 6.21
N VAL A 47 0.19 -18.08 5.33
CA VAL A 47 0.64 -19.41 5.74
C VAL A 47 1.87 -19.29 6.65
N ALA A 48 2.83 -18.42 6.36
CA ALA A 48 3.97 -18.16 7.23
C ALA A 48 3.54 -17.71 8.64
N TYR A 49 2.61 -16.76 8.70
CA TYR A 49 2.04 -16.28 9.96
C TYR A 49 1.37 -17.41 10.75
N GLU A 50 0.52 -18.22 10.09
CA GLU A 50 -0.15 -19.37 10.71
C GLU A 50 0.82 -20.42 11.22
N LEU A 51 1.94 -20.65 10.51
CA LEU A 51 2.97 -21.61 10.92
C LEU A 51 3.71 -21.15 12.18
N ALA A 52 3.87 -19.85 12.38
CA ALA A 52 4.60 -19.26 13.51
C ALA A 52 3.71 -18.96 14.73
N TYR A 53 2.53 -18.42 14.50
CA TYR A 53 1.69 -17.82 15.55
C TYR A 53 0.30 -18.46 15.67
N GLY A 54 -0.05 -19.38 14.78
CA GLY A 54 -1.39 -19.98 14.73
C GLY A 54 -2.34 -19.21 13.80
N PRO A 55 -3.63 -19.60 13.76
CA PRO A 55 -4.61 -19.05 12.83
C PRO A 55 -4.78 -17.54 12.95
N ALA A 56 -4.72 -16.84 11.83
CA ALA A 56 -4.97 -15.40 11.79
C ALA A 56 -6.46 -15.11 11.59
N HIS A 57 -7.08 -14.44 12.56
CA HIS A 57 -8.50 -14.02 12.50
C HIS A 57 -8.68 -12.68 11.77
N LEU A 58 -7.61 -11.89 11.61
CA LEU A 58 -7.58 -10.59 10.95
C LEU A 58 -6.73 -10.64 9.67
N TYR A 59 -6.49 -9.46 9.07
CA TYR A 59 -5.54 -9.35 7.96
C TYR A 59 -4.12 -9.60 8.45
N VAL A 60 -3.32 -10.31 7.65
CA VAL A 60 -1.87 -10.41 7.88
C VAL A 60 -1.18 -9.36 7.02
N LEU A 61 -0.51 -8.43 7.66
CA LEU A 61 0.08 -7.23 7.09
C LEU A 61 1.60 -7.28 7.17
N HIS A 62 2.29 -6.55 6.28
CA HIS A 62 3.75 -6.47 6.25
C HIS A 62 4.26 -5.19 6.89
N LYS A 63 5.20 -5.31 7.84
CA LYS A 63 5.98 -4.16 8.36
C LYS A 63 6.99 -3.65 7.33
N CYS A 64 7.56 -4.57 6.51
CA CYS A 64 8.63 -4.31 5.55
C CYS A 64 8.15 -3.91 4.14
N ASP A 65 6.84 -3.87 3.88
CA ASP A 65 6.21 -3.55 2.59
C ASP A 65 6.58 -4.47 1.42
N ASN A 66 7.39 -5.51 1.64
CA ASN A 66 7.75 -6.49 0.62
C ASN A 66 6.67 -7.56 0.51
N ARG A 67 5.89 -7.55 -0.58
CA ARG A 67 4.79 -8.50 -0.83
C ARG A 67 5.24 -9.96 -0.91
N LYS A 68 6.52 -10.20 -1.24
CA LYS A 68 7.12 -11.54 -1.29
C LYS A 68 7.62 -12.01 0.06
N CYS A 69 7.73 -11.13 1.04
CA CYS A 69 8.27 -11.49 2.35
C CYS A 69 7.32 -12.43 3.09
N VAL A 70 7.89 -13.51 3.61
CA VAL A 70 7.21 -14.49 4.45
C VAL A 70 7.91 -14.64 5.82
N ASN A 71 8.77 -13.68 6.20
CA ASN A 71 9.38 -13.66 7.53
C ASN A 71 8.31 -13.34 8.58
N PRO A 72 8.02 -14.25 9.54
CA PRO A 72 7.00 -14.01 10.56
C PRO A 72 7.23 -12.73 11.37
N GLU A 73 8.48 -12.36 11.66
CA GLU A 73 8.84 -11.14 12.41
C GLU A 73 8.49 -9.85 11.65
N HIS A 74 8.43 -9.92 10.32
CA HIS A 74 8.01 -8.83 9.44
C HIS A 74 6.51 -8.79 9.20
N LEU A 75 5.75 -9.73 9.80
CA LEU A 75 4.31 -9.83 9.68
C LEU A 75 3.62 -9.46 10.99
N PHE A 76 2.42 -8.93 10.90
CA PHE A 76 1.55 -8.74 12.04
C PHE A 76 0.09 -8.94 11.65
N SER A 77 -0.75 -9.27 12.62
CA SER A 77 -2.19 -9.36 12.43
C SER A 77 -2.83 -8.04 12.80
N GLY A 78 -3.62 -7.48 11.90
CA GLY A 78 -4.26 -6.19 12.09
C GLY A 78 -5.58 -6.04 11.35
N THR A 79 -6.33 -5.01 11.70
CA THR A 79 -7.58 -4.62 11.07
C THR A 79 -7.34 -3.88 9.75
N PHE A 80 -8.41 -3.61 9.01
CA PHE A 80 -8.35 -2.70 7.86
C PHE A 80 -7.89 -1.30 8.27
N ALA A 81 -8.33 -0.80 9.44
CA ALA A 81 -7.90 0.49 9.97
C ALA A 81 -6.39 0.54 10.23
N ASP A 82 -5.82 -0.52 10.82
CA ASP A 82 -4.37 -0.62 11.05
C ASP A 82 -3.59 -0.56 9.73
N ASN A 83 -4.07 -1.25 8.68
CA ASN A 83 -3.48 -1.19 7.35
C ASN A 83 -3.52 0.22 6.74
N MET A 84 -4.64 0.94 6.92
CA MET A 84 -4.78 2.32 6.44
C MET A 84 -3.86 3.28 7.22
N LEU A 85 -3.74 3.12 8.53
CA LEU A 85 -2.83 3.92 9.36
C LEU A 85 -1.36 3.68 8.98
N ASP A 86 -0.96 2.43 8.76
CA ASP A 86 0.38 2.08 8.29
C ASP A 86 0.67 2.69 6.91
N MET A 87 -0.31 2.67 5.99
CA MET A 87 -0.19 3.31 4.68
C MET A 87 0.02 4.83 4.81
N VAL A 88 -0.70 5.49 5.72
CA VAL A 88 -0.56 6.94 5.99
C VAL A 88 0.78 7.24 6.64
N ALA A 89 1.16 6.49 7.69
CA ALA A 89 2.43 6.68 8.40
C ALA A 89 3.66 6.52 7.49
N LYS A 90 3.57 5.62 6.51
CA LYS A 90 4.61 5.38 5.50
C LYS A 90 4.47 6.26 4.25
N ASN A 91 3.53 7.20 4.24
CA ASN A 91 3.27 8.14 3.14
C ASN A 91 3.04 7.46 1.77
N ARG A 92 2.39 6.26 1.79
CA ARG A 92 2.13 5.44 0.59
C ARG A 92 0.79 5.73 -0.09
N GLN A 93 -0.05 6.58 0.51
CA GLN A 93 -1.28 7.00 -0.14
C GLN A 93 -0.98 7.80 -1.41
N ALA A 94 -1.81 7.61 -2.45
CA ALA A 94 -1.71 8.39 -3.67
C ALA A 94 -2.01 9.87 -3.38
N GLN A 95 -1.05 10.76 -3.63
CA GLN A 95 -1.15 12.19 -3.40
C GLN A 95 -0.67 12.98 -4.63
N GLY A 96 -1.20 14.19 -4.80
CA GLY A 96 -0.76 15.06 -5.89
C GLY A 96 -0.75 14.35 -7.24
N ASP A 97 0.38 14.37 -7.92
CA ASP A 97 0.54 13.80 -9.26
C ASP A 97 0.45 12.27 -9.32
N THR A 98 0.61 11.57 -8.19
CA THR A 98 0.45 10.11 -8.13
C THR A 98 -1.01 9.66 -7.99
N ASN A 99 -1.95 10.60 -7.73
CA ASN A 99 -3.37 10.30 -7.64
C ASN A 99 -3.99 10.25 -9.05
N GLY A 100 -4.31 9.05 -9.54
CA GLY A 100 -4.92 8.86 -10.85
C GLY A 100 -6.28 9.53 -11.06
N ARG A 101 -6.95 9.96 -10.00
CA ARG A 101 -8.22 10.69 -10.05
C ARG A 101 -8.06 12.21 -9.95
N ARG A 102 -6.82 12.73 -9.99
CA ARG A 102 -6.56 14.16 -9.93
C ARG A 102 -7.19 14.89 -11.12
N LYS A 103 -7.69 16.09 -10.86
CA LYS A 103 -8.17 17.01 -11.91
C LYS A 103 -7.11 18.03 -12.33
N LEU A 104 -6.08 18.23 -11.51
CA LEU A 104 -5.02 19.19 -11.72
C LEU A 104 -3.64 18.54 -11.56
N SER A 105 -2.65 19.01 -12.30
CA SER A 105 -1.25 18.68 -12.09
C SER A 105 -0.62 19.61 -11.02
N SER A 106 0.55 19.24 -10.50
CA SER A 106 1.33 20.06 -9.57
C SER A 106 1.66 21.45 -10.17
N ASP A 107 1.97 21.51 -11.47
CA ASP A 107 2.25 22.79 -12.15
C ASP A 107 1.01 23.68 -12.24
N GLN A 108 -0.15 23.11 -12.54
CA GLN A 108 -1.42 23.83 -12.52
C GLN A 108 -1.76 24.35 -11.13
N VAL A 109 -1.47 23.57 -10.08
CA VAL A 109 -1.67 24.00 -8.69
C VAL A 109 -0.75 25.19 -8.32
N ARG A 110 0.53 25.16 -8.73
CA ARG A 110 1.45 26.28 -8.55
C ARG A 110 0.96 27.53 -9.29
N ALA A 111 0.51 27.35 -10.54
CA ALA A 111 -0.05 28.46 -11.33
C ALA A 111 -1.29 29.06 -10.66
N ILE A 112 -2.23 28.26 -10.17
CA ILE A 112 -3.43 28.73 -9.43
C ILE A 112 -3.05 29.53 -8.18
N ARG A 113 -1.97 29.15 -7.48
CA ARG A 113 -1.51 29.86 -6.27
C ARG A 113 -0.94 31.23 -6.57
N SER A 114 -0.24 31.37 -7.69
CA SER A 114 0.39 32.64 -8.12
C SER A 114 -0.54 33.55 -8.95
N GLU A 115 -1.66 33.01 -9.47
CA GLU A 115 -2.56 33.72 -10.35
C GLU A 115 -3.36 34.80 -9.59
N ILE A 116 -3.40 36.03 -10.13
CA ILE A 116 -4.17 37.15 -9.56
C ILE A 116 -5.54 37.17 -10.23
N GLY A 117 -6.62 37.26 -9.44
CA GLY A 117 -7.99 37.30 -9.96
C GLY A 117 -9.00 36.65 -9.02
N LEU A 118 -10.26 36.71 -9.44
CA LEU A 118 -11.36 36.10 -8.71
C LEU A 118 -11.30 34.58 -8.80
N HIS A 119 -11.63 33.89 -7.71
CA HIS A 119 -11.63 32.41 -7.68
C HIS A 119 -12.53 31.79 -8.78
N ARG A 120 -13.59 32.48 -9.20
CA ARG A 120 -14.50 32.04 -10.26
C ARG A 120 -13.78 32.03 -11.62
N GLU A 121 -13.10 33.11 -11.97
CA GLU A 121 -12.38 33.26 -13.24
C GLU A 121 -11.24 32.22 -13.35
N ILE A 122 -10.48 32.05 -12.27
CA ILE A 122 -9.44 31.02 -12.19
C ILE A 122 -10.03 29.61 -12.30
N ALA A 123 -11.15 29.36 -11.63
CA ALA A 123 -11.85 28.07 -11.70
C ALA A 123 -12.29 27.72 -13.11
N ASP A 124 -12.88 28.67 -13.83
CA ASP A 124 -13.32 28.51 -15.22
C ASP A 124 -12.13 28.20 -16.15
N LYS A 125 -11.00 28.88 -15.97
CA LYS A 125 -9.77 28.66 -16.76
C LYS A 125 -9.20 27.25 -16.59
N TYR A 126 -9.23 26.69 -15.39
CA TYR A 126 -8.68 25.37 -15.10
C TYR A 126 -9.72 24.23 -15.08
N GLY A 127 -10.99 24.51 -15.40
CA GLY A 127 -12.07 23.52 -15.41
C GLY A 127 -12.39 22.90 -14.05
N VAL A 128 -12.30 23.71 -12.99
CA VAL A 128 -12.50 23.29 -11.60
C VAL A 128 -13.56 24.16 -10.91
N THR A 129 -13.86 23.89 -9.65
CA THR A 129 -14.79 24.72 -8.86
C THR A 129 -14.09 25.85 -8.15
N PRO A 130 -14.75 27.02 -7.92
CA PRO A 130 -14.18 28.11 -7.12
C PRO A 130 -13.79 27.68 -5.70
N SER A 131 -14.54 26.76 -5.10
CA SER A 131 -14.19 26.18 -3.80
C SER A 131 -12.86 25.41 -3.82
N LEU A 132 -12.57 24.69 -4.91
CA LEU A 132 -11.30 24.00 -5.07
C LEU A 132 -10.14 24.99 -5.18
N VAL A 133 -10.32 26.09 -5.95
CA VAL A 133 -9.34 27.18 -6.05
C VAL A 133 -9.06 27.79 -4.67
N SER A 134 -10.10 28.07 -3.88
CA SER A 134 -9.96 28.57 -2.50
C SER A 134 -9.17 27.63 -1.60
N MET A 135 -9.45 26.32 -1.64
CA MET A 135 -8.73 25.32 -0.86
C MET A 135 -7.26 25.16 -1.27
N ILE A 136 -6.96 25.30 -2.57
CA ILE A 136 -5.58 25.30 -3.10
C ILE A 136 -4.81 26.53 -2.61
N ARG A 137 -5.40 27.72 -2.74
CA ARG A 137 -4.77 28.99 -2.35
C ARG A 137 -4.56 29.10 -0.83
N SER A 138 -5.47 28.57 -0.03
CA SER A 138 -5.34 28.51 1.42
C SER A 138 -4.39 27.42 1.93
N GLY A 139 -3.81 26.60 1.04
CA GLY A 139 -2.94 25.48 1.42
C GLY A 139 -3.65 24.36 2.16
N ARG A 140 -4.99 24.32 2.15
CA ARG A 140 -5.78 23.29 2.82
C ARG A 140 -5.61 21.93 2.15
N ILE A 141 -5.40 21.93 0.83
CA ILE A 141 -5.09 20.75 0.01
C ILE A 141 -3.81 20.99 -0.78
N TRP A 142 -3.21 19.95 -1.36
CA TRP A 142 -1.94 20.02 -2.08
C TRP A 142 -0.79 20.62 -1.23
N ARG A 143 -0.70 20.22 0.04
CA ARG A 143 0.25 20.78 1.02
C ARG A 143 1.72 20.56 0.65
N SER A 144 2.00 19.57 -0.19
CA SER A 144 3.35 19.17 -0.63
C SER A 144 3.81 19.86 -1.94
N VAL A 145 3.01 20.77 -2.49
CA VAL A 145 3.28 21.47 -3.78
C VAL A 145 3.42 22.96 -3.54
#